data_e2bccbc66ed1e1de1c772d4756d65e05
#
_entry.id   e2bccbc66ed1e1de1c772d4756d65e05
#
_cell.length_a   1.000
_cell.length_b   1.000
_cell.length_c   1.000
_cell.angle_alpha   90.00
_cell.angle_beta   90.00
_cell.angle_gamma   90.00
#
_symmetry.space_group_name_H-M   'P 1'
#
loop_
_entity.id
_entity.type
_entity.pdbx_description
1 polymer ?
#
loop_
_entity_poly.entity_id
_entity_poly.type
_entity_poly.pdbx_seq_one_letter_code
_entity_poly.pdbx_strand_id
1 'polypeptide(L)'
;MPLYACKYYMAKGHWQIYNWTSENTENWGESETLPVEEVPEIVIKTAVKAASLIGDGLYGVDLKMIGDQVYVIEINDNPNIDEGIEDLVLKDELYNKIVKSIFNRIEINRNIAQFVTK
;
A
#
# COMPACT_ATOMS: atom_id res chain seq x y z
N MET A 1 6.81 2.28 -7.89
CA MET A 1 7.87 1.87 -6.93
C MET A 1 7.21 1.48 -5.61
N PRO A 2 7.36 0.25 -5.16
CA PRO A 2 6.84 -0.16 -3.86
C PRO A 2 7.60 0.53 -2.73
N LEU A 3 6.90 0.95 -1.69
CA LEU A 3 7.47 1.69 -0.57
C LEU A 3 7.63 0.81 0.68
N TYR A 4 6.60 0.08 1.04
CA TYR A 4 6.54 -0.82 2.19
C TYR A 4 5.38 -1.79 2.03
N ALA A 5 5.28 -2.77 2.90
CA ALA A 5 4.11 -3.62 3.01
C ALA A 5 3.64 -3.74 4.47
N CYS A 6 2.35 -3.72 4.68
CA CYS A 6 1.74 -4.06 5.94
C CYS A 6 1.16 -5.47 5.85
N LYS A 7 1.62 -6.36 6.70
CA LYS A 7 1.09 -7.71 6.84
C LYS A 7 0.09 -7.72 7.98
N TYR A 8 -1.14 -8.08 7.65
CA TYR A 8 -2.21 -8.20 8.62
C TYR A 8 -2.51 -9.67 8.90
N TYR A 9 -2.64 -9.98 10.17
CA TYR A 9 -3.07 -11.29 10.63
C TYR A 9 -4.58 -11.24 10.86
N MET A 10 -5.30 -12.25 10.38
CA MET A 10 -6.73 -12.32 10.61
C MET A 10 -7.05 -12.47 12.08
N ALA A 11 -8.16 -11.89 12.54
CA ALA A 11 -8.67 -12.12 13.89
C ALA A 11 -8.90 -13.63 14.09
N LYS A 12 -8.63 -14.12 15.30
CA LYS A 12 -8.67 -15.55 15.60
C LYS A 12 -10.01 -16.18 15.19
N GLY A 13 -9.93 -17.19 14.33
CA GLY A 13 -11.12 -17.91 13.84
C GLY A 13 -12.03 -17.10 12.91
N HIS A 14 -11.53 -15.98 12.37
CA HIS A 14 -12.30 -15.09 11.50
C HIS A 14 -11.57 -14.84 10.18
N TRP A 15 -12.33 -14.58 9.11
CA TRP A 15 -11.78 -14.30 7.79
C TRP A 15 -11.36 -12.83 7.58
N GLN A 16 -11.72 -11.95 8.50
CA GLN A 16 -11.37 -10.53 8.51
C GLN A 16 -10.33 -10.22 9.60
N ILE A 17 -9.69 -9.07 9.47
CA ILE A 17 -8.75 -8.54 10.47
C ILE A 17 -9.50 -8.24 11.78
N TYR A 18 -10.76 -7.78 11.68
CA TYR A 18 -11.63 -7.50 12.80
C TYR A 18 -12.69 -8.57 12.95
N ASN A 19 -12.96 -9.00 14.17
CA ASN A 19 -14.07 -9.86 14.49
C ASN A 19 -15.16 -9.09 15.25
N TRP A 20 -16.09 -8.53 14.53
CA TRP A 20 -17.17 -7.70 15.07
C TRP A 20 -18.19 -8.48 15.91
N THR A 21 -18.16 -9.81 15.85
CA THR A 21 -19.10 -10.68 16.56
C THR A 21 -18.56 -11.18 17.91
N SER A 22 -17.30 -10.91 18.23
CA SER A 22 -16.66 -11.31 19.46
C SER A 22 -16.86 -10.24 20.54
N GLU A 23 -17.28 -10.66 21.75
CA GLU A 23 -17.43 -9.81 22.91
C GLU A 23 -16.10 -9.55 23.67
N ASN A 24 -15.00 -10.16 23.22
CA ASN A 24 -13.69 -10.09 23.88
C ASN A 24 -12.76 -9.08 23.20
N THR A 25 -11.76 -8.61 23.96
CA THR A 25 -10.71 -7.68 23.51
C THR A 25 -9.78 -8.23 22.42
N GLU A 26 -9.91 -9.48 22.00
CA GLU A 26 -9.17 -10.13 20.90
C GLU A 26 -9.85 -9.94 19.52
N ASN A 27 -10.60 -8.87 19.35
CA ASN A 27 -11.34 -8.61 18.10
C ASN A 27 -10.45 -8.16 16.93
N TRP A 28 -9.18 -7.90 17.17
CA TRP A 28 -8.25 -7.32 16.23
C TRP A 28 -7.13 -8.30 15.90
N GLY A 29 -6.84 -8.44 14.62
CA GLY A 29 -5.62 -9.10 14.20
C GLY A 29 -4.41 -8.19 14.44
N GLU A 30 -3.26 -8.80 14.62
CA GLU A 30 -1.99 -8.08 14.69
C GLU A 30 -1.58 -7.59 13.29
N SER A 31 -0.80 -6.53 13.25
CA SER A 31 -0.21 -6.00 12.02
C SER A 31 1.30 -5.86 12.16
N GLU A 32 2.00 -6.03 11.06
CA GLU A 32 3.44 -5.89 10.97
C GLU A 32 3.80 -5.12 9.71
N THR A 33 4.61 -4.07 9.84
CA THR A 33 5.09 -3.30 8.69
C THR A 33 6.47 -3.83 8.29
N LEU A 34 6.58 -4.23 7.04
CA LEU A 34 7.76 -4.88 6.48
C LEU A 34 8.43 -4.01 5.43
N PRO A 35 9.77 -3.98 5.39
CA PRO A 35 10.49 -3.47 4.24
C PRO A 35 10.21 -4.37 3.02
N VAL A 36 10.28 -3.78 1.84
CA VAL A 36 9.94 -4.47 0.58
C VAL A 36 10.77 -5.74 0.36
N GLU A 37 12.00 -5.73 0.81
CA GLU A 37 12.97 -6.83 0.65
C GLU A 37 12.59 -8.08 1.44
N GLU A 38 11.78 -7.94 2.48
CA GLU A 38 11.30 -9.05 3.32
C GLU A 38 9.98 -9.66 2.83
N VAL A 39 9.37 -9.05 1.82
CA VAL A 39 8.10 -9.52 1.26
C VAL A 39 8.35 -10.47 0.09
N PRO A 40 7.59 -11.58 -0.03
CA PRO A 40 7.73 -12.47 -1.19
C PRO A 40 7.63 -11.71 -2.51
N GLU A 41 8.56 -11.95 -3.42
CA GLU A 41 8.66 -11.23 -4.70
C GLU A 41 7.36 -11.28 -5.51
N ILE A 42 6.65 -12.41 -5.47
CA ILE A 42 5.38 -12.57 -6.17
C ILE A 42 4.31 -11.59 -5.66
N VAL A 43 4.31 -11.28 -4.37
CA VAL A 43 3.39 -10.30 -3.77
C VAL A 43 3.70 -8.90 -4.29
N ILE A 44 4.96 -8.50 -4.27
CA ILE A 44 5.41 -7.19 -4.75
C ILE A 44 5.13 -7.03 -6.25
N LYS A 45 5.47 -8.02 -7.06
CA LYS A 45 5.20 -8.00 -8.52
C LYS A 45 3.71 -7.88 -8.82
N THR A 46 2.88 -8.62 -8.09
CA THR A 46 1.43 -8.58 -8.26
C THR A 46 0.88 -7.20 -7.89
N ALA A 47 1.31 -6.63 -6.76
CA ALA A 47 0.88 -5.30 -6.33
C ALA A 47 1.25 -4.21 -7.34
N VAL A 48 2.51 -4.19 -7.79
CA VAL A 48 3.00 -3.21 -8.77
C VAL A 48 2.27 -3.34 -10.09
N LYS A 49 2.07 -4.56 -10.58
CA LYS A 49 1.32 -4.81 -11.82
C LYS A 49 -0.13 -4.35 -11.72
N ALA A 50 -0.80 -4.66 -10.61
CA ALA A 50 -2.17 -4.24 -10.38
C ALA A 50 -2.32 -2.72 -10.33
N ALA A 51 -1.48 -2.03 -9.54
CA ALA A 51 -1.46 -0.58 -9.46
C ALA A 51 -1.18 0.08 -10.82
N SER A 52 -0.26 -0.46 -11.61
CA SER A 52 0.09 0.04 -12.94
C SER A 52 -1.08 0.01 -13.95
N LEU A 53 -2.07 -0.85 -13.73
CA LEU A 53 -3.29 -0.89 -14.55
C LEU A 53 -4.22 0.30 -14.28
N ILE A 54 -4.11 0.90 -13.09
CA ILE A 54 -4.92 2.08 -12.70
C ILE A 54 -4.23 3.35 -13.20
N GLY A 55 -2.93 3.47 -12.99
CA GLY A 55 -2.18 4.64 -13.41
C GLY A 55 -0.83 4.77 -12.71
N ASP A 56 -0.26 5.98 -12.82
CA ASP A 56 0.99 6.36 -12.16
C ASP A 56 0.66 7.29 -10.97
N GLY A 57 0.36 6.70 -9.84
CA GLY A 57 -0.04 7.41 -8.63
C GLY A 57 0.47 6.78 -7.35
N LEU A 58 -0.07 7.23 -6.24
CA LEU A 58 0.10 6.60 -4.94
C LEU A 58 -1.10 5.67 -4.71
N TYR A 59 -0.84 4.39 -4.54
CA TYR A 59 -1.87 3.38 -4.35
C TYR A 59 -1.58 2.51 -3.14
N GLY A 60 -2.63 2.17 -2.40
CA GLY A 60 -2.67 1.02 -1.51
C GLY A 60 -3.24 -0.18 -2.25
N VAL A 61 -2.57 -1.32 -2.21
CA VAL A 61 -3.02 -2.55 -2.86
C VAL A 61 -3.23 -3.62 -1.79
N ASP A 62 -4.46 -4.00 -1.60
CA ASP A 62 -4.82 -5.08 -0.68
C ASP A 62 -4.75 -6.43 -1.40
N LEU A 63 -3.92 -7.30 -0.85
CA LEU A 63 -3.62 -8.61 -1.41
C LEU A 63 -3.86 -9.70 -0.37
N LYS A 64 -4.24 -10.86 -0.85
CA LYS A 64 -4.28 -12.09 -0.04
C LYS A 64 -3.46 -13.17 -0.70
N MET A 65 -2.55 -13.76 0.05
CA MET A 65 -1.74 -14.90 -0.38
C MET A 65 -2.29 -16.19 0.23
N ILE A 66 -2.57 -17.18 -0.60
CA ILE A 66 -3.02 -18.51 -0.21
C ILE A 66 -2.10 -19.53 -0.88
N GLY A 67 -1.26 -20.20 -0.11
CA GLY A 67 -0.19 -21.01 -0.67
C GLY A 67 0.74 -20.15 -1.52
N ASP A 68 0.94 -20.52 -2.77
CA ASP A 68 1.78 -19.79 -3.73
C ASP A 68 1.00 -18.82 -4.61
N GLN A 69 -0.30 -18.67 -4.37
CA GLN A 69 -1.16 -17.80 -5.17
C GLN A 69 -1.47 -16.49 -4.46
N VAL A 70 -1.42 -15.40 -5.22
CA VAL A 70 -1.69 -14.04 -4.73
C VAL A 70 -2.93 -13.50 -5.44
N TYR A 71 -3.86 -13.01 -4.64
CA TYR A 71 -5.13 -12.44 -5.11
C TYR A 71 -5.18 -10.96 -4.75
N VAL A 72 -5.54 -10.14 -5.73
CA VAL A 72 -5.82 -8.71 -5.51
C VAL A 72 -7.25 -8.58 -5.01
N ILE A 73 -7.41 -7.95 -3.86
CA ILE A 73 -8.71 -7.70 -3.24
C ILE A 73 -9.20 -6.30 -3.59
N GLU A 74 -8.35 -5.29 -3.42
CA GLU A 74 -8.69 -3.89 -3.63
C GLU A 74 -7.46 -3.07 -4.02
N ILE A 75 -7.69 -2.02 -4.81
CA ILE A 75 -6.71 -0.97 -5.08
C ILE A 75 -7.33 0.35 -4.66
N ASN A 76 -6.69 1.02 -3.71
CA ASN A 76 -7.13 2.28 -3.15
C ASN A 76 -6.22 3.41 -3.66
N ASP A 77 -6.79 4.42 -4.29
CA ASP A 77 -6.09 5.61 -4.80
C ASP A 77 -5.91 6.71 -3.74
N ASN A 78 -6.45 6.50 -2.55
CA ASN A 78 -6.27 7.38 -1.40
C ASN A 78 -5.94 6.54 -0.15
N PRO A 79 -4.77 5.86 -0.12
CA PRO A 79 -4.41 5.00 0.99
C PRO A 79 -4.14 5.81 2.26
N ASN A 80 -4.52 5.24 3.40
CA ASN A 80 -4.13 5.77 4.70
C ASN A 80 -2.63 5.60 4.92
N ILE A 81 -2.03 6.62 5.53
CA ILE A 81 -0.65 6.58 5.99
C ILE A 81 -0.66 7.14 7.41
N ASP A 82 -0.68 6.24 8.38
CA ASP A 82 -0.80 6.58 9.79
C ASP A 82 0.59 6.54 10.45
N GLU A 83 0.83 7.54 11.30
CA GLU A 83 2.04 7.58 12.12
C GLU A 83 2.11 6.36 13.04
N GLY A 84 3.27 5.71 13.07
CA GLY A 84 3.49 4.53 13.92
C GLY A 84 2.95 3.22 13.33
N ILE A 85 2.46 3.22 12.10
CA ILE A 85 2.01 2.03 11.37
C ILE A 85 2.74 1.97 10.03
N GLU A 86 2.30 2.73 9.04
CA GLU A 86 2.87 2.70 7.68
C GLU A 86 4.27 3.30 7.60
N ASP A 87 4.59 4.24 8.47
CA ASP A 87 5.89 4.91 8.49
C ASP A 87 6.98 4.20 9.34
N LEU A 88 6.67 3.06 9.94
CA LEU A 88 7.61 2.34 10.84
C LEU A 88 8.93 1.95 10.17
N VAL A 89 8.92 1.63 8.89
CA VAL A 89 10.11 1.21 8.13
C VAL A 89 10.87 2.38 7.57
N LEU A 90 10.21 3.23 6.79
CA LEU A 90 10.86 4.35 6.08
C LEU A 90 10.88 5.65 6.88
N LYS A 91 10.05 5.76 7.92
CA LYS A 91 9.96 6.96 8.76
C LYS A 91 9.75 8.23 7.91
N ASP A 92 10.49 9.28 8.20
CA ASP A 92 10.40 10.56 7.47
C ASP A 92 10.70 10.41 5.96
N GLU A 93 11.48 9.41 5.58
CA GLU A 93 11.78 9.15 4.17
C GLU A 93 10.51 8.76 3.38
N LEU A 94 9.53 8.11 4.00
CA LEU A 94 8.26 7.78 3.38
C LEU A 94 7.57 9.05 2.88
N TYR A 95 7.40 10.02 3.76
CA TYR A 95 6.74 11.29 3.43
C TYR A 95 7.50 12.07 2.36
N ASN A 96 8.83 12.10 2.46
CA ASN A 96 9.68 12.75 1.47
C ASN A 96 9.53 12.12 0.08
N LYS A 97 9.48 10.80 -0.01
CA LYS A 97 9.27 10.08 -1.29
C LYS A 97 7.90 10.38 -1.89
N ILE A 98 6.85 10.40 -1.07
CA ILE A 98 5.49 10.69 -1.51
C ILE A 98 5.39 12.13 -2.01
N VAL A 99 5.82 13.10 -1.23
CA VAL A 99 5.77 14.52 -1.60
C VAL A 99 6.59 14.78 -2.86
N LYS A 100 7.78 14.21 -2.96
CA LYS A 100 8.63 14.34 -4.15
C LYS A 100 7.97 13.75 -5.39
N SER A 101 7.31 12.61 -5.28
CA SER A 101 6.58 11.99 -6.39
C SER A 101 5.43 12.87 -6.88
N ILE A 102 4.65 13.45 -5.96
CA ILE A 102 3.57 14.37 -6.28
C ILE A 102 4.11 15.63 -6.94
N PHE A 103 5.16 16.22 -6.38
CA PHE A 103 5.80 17.41 -6.93
C PHE A 103 6.31 17.17 -8.37
N ASN A 104 7.00 16.07 -8.61
CA ASN A 104 7.51 15.74 -9.94
C ASN A 104 6.36 15.61 -10.97
N ARG A 105 5.23 15.02 -10.60
CA ARG A 105 4.06 14.92 -11.50
C ARG A 105 3.46 16.28 -11.81
N ILE A 106 3.39 17.17 -10.84
CA ILE A 106 2.93 18.56 -11.06
C ILE A 106 3.84 19.28 -12.03
N GLU A 107 5.16 19.17 -11.86
CA GLU A 107 6.15 19.80 -12.74
C GLU A 107 6.08 19.26 -14.18
N ILE A 108 5.94 17.95 -14.35
CA ILE A 108 5.76 17.34 -15.67
C ILE A 108 4.50 17.88 -16.34
N ASN A 109 3.38 17.92 -15.63
CA ASN A 109 2.12 18.41 -16.17
C ASN A 109 2.18 19.90 -16.55
N ARG A 110 2.85 20.72 -15.74
CA ARG A 110 3.08 22.15 -16.06
C ARG A 110 3.90 22.31 -17.34
N ASN A 111 4.96 21.54 -17.50
CA ASN A 111 5.79 21.56 -18.70
C ASN A 111 5.02 21.14 -19.95
N ILE A 112 4.22 20.08 -19.86
CA ILE A 112 3.34 19.64 -20.97
C ILE A 112 2.34 20.75 -21.33
N ALA A 113 1.69 21.38 -20.35
CA ALA A 113 0.74 22.46 -20.57
C ALA A 113 1.40 23.66 -21.29
N GLN A 114 2.64 24.00 -20.96
CA GLN A 114 3.40 25.04 -21.66
C GLN A 114 3.69 24.70 -23.12
N PHE A 115 3.92 23.43 -23.44
CA PHE A 115 4.10 22.97 -24.82
C PHE A 115 2.83 23.02 -25.64
N VAL A 116 1.69 22.71 -25.05
CA VAL A 116 0.38 22.67 -25.73
C VAL A 116 -0.19 24.07 -25.99
N THR A 117 0.13 25.05 -25.17
CA THR A 117 -0.34 26.45 -25.29
C THR A 117 0.54 27.34 -26.19
N LYS A 118 1.62 26.81 -26.67
CA LYS A 118 2.47 27.44 -27.68
C LYS A 118 2.12 26.92 -29.06
#